data_2e394837360da9460fae240cbee6d94c
#
_entry.id   2e394837360da9460fae240cbee6d94c
#
_cell.length_a   1.000
_cell.length_b   1.000
_cell.length_c   1.000
_cell.angle_alpha   90.00
_cell.angle_beta   90.00
_cell.angle_gamma   90.00
#
_symmetry.space_group_name_H-M   'P 1'
#
loop_
_entity.id
_entity.type
_entity.pdbx_description
1 polymer ?
#
loop_
_entity_poly.entity_id
_entity_poly.type
_entity_poly.pdbx_seq_one_letter_code
_entity_poly.pdbx_strand_id
1 'polypeptide(L)'
;MRRLVEYIQSGAIGQVREVWAFNDRLNAMMYNPPKADPPKGMDWDAWCGPAPVRDYYAPTEDHNGIHPRDWHAWIGYGNGAIGNMGTHILDPVFWALRLGEVHPTSVEATDLKWGAEGSWTWRNTLHWQFPARKGMDPLTLHWYDGVKDGIPYKKTHVNKIGVCLKRDYQNLPPIIEELEKKHGQNLGCL
;
A
#
# COMPACT_ATOMS: atom_id res chain seq x y z
N MET A 1 6.67 17.51 7.11
CA MET A 1 7.68 16.47 7.34
C MET A 1 8.79 16.91 8.28
N ARG A 2 9.64 17.89 7.96
CA ARG A 2 10.79 18.29 8.80
C ARG A 2 10.46 18.51 10.28
N ARG A 3 9.38 19.24 10.59
CA ARG A 3 8.94 19.43 11.98
C ARG A 3 8.59 18.15 12.72
N LEU A 4 7.97 17.18 12.03
CA LEU A 4 7.70 15.87 12.61
C LEU A 4 9.00 15.15 12.99
N VAL A 5 9.97 15.15 12.08
CA VAL A 5 11.31 14.58 12.34
C VAL A 5 11.98 15.27 13.54
N GLU A 6 11.93 16.59 13.61
CA GLU A 6 12.48 17.38 14.71
C GLU A 6 11.82 17.02 16.04
N TYR A 7 10.49 16.93 16.12
CA TYR A 7 9.78 16.57 17.34
C TYR A 7 10.11 15.15 17.81
N ILE A 8 10.19 14.19 16.88
CA ILE A 8 10.54 12.81 17.23
C ILE A 8 11.99 12.72 17.68
N GLN A 9 12.92 13.29 16.93
CA GLN A 9 14.35 13.19 17.22
C GLN A 9 14.80 14.03 18.42
N SER A 10 14.06 15.06 18.79
CA SER A 10 14.28 15.80 20.03
C SER A 10 13.73 15.12 21.29
N GLY A 11 12.99 14.02 21.11
CA GLY A 11 12.35 13.30 22.23
C GLY A 11 11.09 14.00 22.76
N ALA A 12 10.54 15.01 22.06
CA ALA A 12 9.38 15.78 22.53
C ALA A 12 8.12 14.93 22.75
N ILE A 13 8.00 13.79 22.07
CA ILE A 13 6.88 12.85 22.22
C ILE A 13 7.28 11.57 22.97
N GLY A 14 8.50 11.52 23.53
CA GLY A 14 9.05 10.32 24.16
C GLY A 14 9.54 9.29 23.14
N GLN A 15 9.78 8.06 23.62
CA GLN A 15 10.28 6.95 22.81
C GLN A 15 9.13 6.35 21.97
N VAL A 16 9.32 6.29 20.66
CA VAL A 16 8.39 5.62 19.75
C VAL A 16 8.72 4.14 19.70
N ARG A 17 7.77 3.28 20.06
CA ARG A 17 7.91 1.82 20.11
C ARG A 17 7.06 1.09 19.09
N GLU A 18 6.00 1.74 18.62
CA GLU A 18 5.10 1.18 17.61
C GLU A 18 4.71 2.24 16.58
N VAL A 19 4.58 1.83 15.32
CA VAL A 19 4.14 2.65 14.22
C VAL A 19 3.11 1.89 13.41
N TRP A 20 1.96 2.50 13.14
CA TRP A 20 0.93 1.94 12.27
C TRP A 20 0.83 2.78 11.00
N ALA A 21 1.22 2.20 9.89
CA ALA A 21 1.08 2.77 8.56
C ALA A 21 -0.02 2.02 7.79
N PHE A 22 -0.81 2.72 7.01
CA PHE A 22 -1.88 2.11 6.23
C PHE A 22 -2.12 2.89 4.94
N ASN A 23 -2.74 2.22 3.98
CA ASN A 23 -2.90 2.72 2.62
C ASN A 23 -4.36 2.58 2.17
N ASP A 24 -4.87 3.62 1.49
CA ASP A 24 -6.23 3.68 0.94
C ASP A 24 -6.34 3.23 -0.52
N ARG A 25 -5.23 2.78 -1.13
CA ARG A 25 -5.18 2.44 -2.56
C ARG A 25 -5.01 0.95 -2.77
N LEU A 26 -5.93 0.37 -3.52
CA LEU A 26 -5.81 -1.01 -3.97
C LEU A 26 -4.92 -1.07 -5.22
N ASN A 27 -3.75 -1.67 -5.10
CA ASN A 27 -2.83 -1.98 -6.20
C ASN A 27 -2.73 -3.50 -6.39
N ALA A 28 -3.87 -4.13 -6.59
CA ALA A 28 -4.02 -5.55 -6.84
C ALA A 28 -5.25 -5.82 -7.70
N MET A 29 -5.30 -6.96 -8.37
CA MET A 29 -6.45 -7.42 -9.13
C MET A 29 -7.07 -8.63 -8.43
N MET A 30 -8.38 -8.56 -8.16
CA MET A 30 -9.11 -9.67 -7.54
C MET A 30 -9.52 -10.75 -8.55
N TYR A 31 -9.56 -10.41 -9.82
CA TYR A 31 -9.87 -11.30 -10.96
C TYR A 31 -9.07 -10.88 -12.20
N ASN A 32 -8.96 -11.77 -13.18
CA ASN A 32 -8.35 -11.45 -14.46
C ASN A 32 -9.36 -10.68 -15.33
N PRO A 33 -9.04 -9.43 -15.72
CA PRO A 33 -9.88 -8.66 -16.63
C PRO A 33 -9.98 -9.33 -18.02
N PRO A 34 -11.06 -9.10 -18.75
CA PRO A 34 -11.20 -9.58 -20.11
C PRO A 34 -10.09 -9.01 -21.02
N LYS A 35 -9.52 -9.88 -21.86
CA LYS A 35 -8.54 -9.49 -22.88
C LYS A 35 -9.13 -8.48 -23.85
N ALA A 36 -8.32 -7.51 -24.25
CA ALA A 36 -8.63 -6.54 -25.29
C ALA A 36 -7.39 -6.31 -26.18
N ASP A 37 -7.58 -5.66 -27.31
CA ASP A 37 -6.46 -5.24 -28.14
C ASP A 37 -5.85 -3.94 -27.59
N PRO A 38 -4.51 -3.81 -27.64
CA PRO A 38 -3.85 -2.56 -27.31
C PRO A 38 -4.32 -1.40 -28.22
N PRO A 39 -4.26 -0.14 -27.74
CA PRO A 39 -4.59 1.02 -28.56
C PRO A 39 -3.76 1.04 -29.85
N LYS A 40 -4.38 1.48 -30.95
CA LYS A 40 -3.70 1.61 -32.24
C LYS A 40 -2.43 2.45 -32.11
N GLY A 41 -1.30 1.91 -32.59
CA GLY A 41 -0.01 2.57 -32.54
C GLY A 41 0.77 2.35 -31.24
N MET A 42 0.24 1.58 -30.30
CA MET A 42 0.95 1.13 -29.11
C MET A 42 1.70 -0.17 -29.42
N ASP A 43 3.03 -0.14 -29.29
CA ASP A 43 3.83 -1.35 -29.30
C ASP A 43 3.73 -2.01 -27.92
N TRP A 44 2.88 -3.02 -27.83
CA TRP A 44 2.57 -3.67 -26.56
C TRP A 44 3.74 -4.51 -26.04
N ASP A 45 4.49 -5.15 -26.92
CA ASP A 45 5.68 -5.93 -26.56
C ASP A 45 6.77 -5.01 -25.97
N ALA A 46 7.06 -3.91 -26.66
CA ALA A 46 7.98 -2.90 -26.15
C ALA A 46 7.53 -2.28 -24.83
N TRP A 47 6.20 -2.08 -24.63
CA TRP A 47 5.67 -1.58 -23.37
C TRP A 47 5.86 -2.59 -22.22
N CYS A 48 5.68 -3.88 -22.47
CA CYS A 48 5.91 -4.93 -21.49
C CYS A 48 7.39 -5.02 -21.07
N GLY A 49 8.31 -4.61 -21.94
CA GLY A 49 9.74 -4.58 -21.68
C GLY A 49 10.32 -5.97 -21.37
N PRO A 50 11.18 -6.11 -20.35
CA PRO A 50 11.80 -7.39 -20.00
C PRO A 50 10.86 -8.37 -19.28
N ALA A 51 9.66 -7.93 -18.89
CA ALA A 51 8.69 -8.80 -18.26
C ALA A 51 8.02 -9.73 -19.28
N PRO A 52 7.54 -10.92 -18.87
CA PRO A 52 6.72 -11.75 -19.75
C PRO A 52 5.51 -10.96 -20.27
N VAL A 53 5.31 -11.03 -21.60
CA VAL A 53 4.17 -10.36 -22.24
C VAL A 53 2.86 -10.87 -21.64
N ARG A 54 2.04 -9.96 -21.16
CA ARG A 54 0.72 -10.24 -20.60
C ARG A 54 -0.35 -9.77 -21.57
N ASP A 55 -1.52 -10.38 -21.50
CA ASP A 55 -2.67 -9.91 -22.24
C ASP A 55 -3.03 -8.46 -21.85
N TYR A 56 -3.19 -7.61 -22.86
CA TYR A 56 -3.70 -6.27 -22.66
C TYR A 56 -5.18 -6.32 -22.25
N TYR A 57 -5.59 -5.45 -21.35
CA TYR A 57 -7.00 -5.17 -21.05
C TYR A 57 -7.23 -3.67 -20.93
N ALA A 58 -8.35 -3.24 -21.53
CA ALA A 58 -8.73 -1.84 -21.58
C ALA A 58 -9.40 -1.37 -20.29
N PRO A 59 -9.44 -0.06 -20.02
CA PRO A 59 -10.27 0.49 -18.94
C PRO A 59 -11.75 0.11 -19.12
N THR A 60 -12.42 -0.18 -17.99
CA THR A 60 -13.86 -0.45 -17.92
C THR A 60 -14.48 0.32 -16.76
N GLU A 61 -15.73 0.00 -16.42
CA GLU A 61 -16.34 0.54 -15.20
C GLU A 61 -15.69 0.00 -13.92
N ASP A 62 -15.08 -1.19 -13.98
CA ASP A 62 -14.54 -1.88 -12.80
C ASP A 62 -13.03 -1.73 -12.61
N HIS A 63 -12.26 -1.33 -13.63
CA HIS A 63 -10.82 -1.15 -13.56
C HIS A 63 -10.29 -0.11 -14.54
N ASN A 64 -9.06 0.36 -14.31
CA ASN A 64 -8.47 1.46 -15.08
C ASN A 64 -7.71 1.01 -16.34
N GLY A 65 -7.67 -0.31 -16.61
CA GLY A 65 -6.85 -0.90 -17.65
C GLY A 65 -5.41 -1.10 -17.21
N ILE A 66 -4.73 -2.09 -17.81
CA ILE A 66 -3.35 -2.37 -17.47
C ILE A 66 -2.48 -1.14 -17.74
N HIS A 67 -2.70 -0.46 -18.85
CA HIS A 67 -2.22 0.88 -19.14
C HIS A 67 -3.41 1.85 -19.13
N PRO A 68 -3.31 3.00 -18.46
CA PRO A 68 -2.11 3.59 -17.86
C PRO A 68 -1.91 3.28 -16.36
N ARG A 69 -2.77 2.47 -15.73
CA ARG A 69 -2.79 2.47 -14.25
C ARG A 69 -2.59 1.10 -13.60
N ASP A 70 -3.30 0.06 -14.03
CA ASP A 70 -3.42 -1.19 -13.26
C ASP A 70 -2.17 -2.09 -13.35
N TRP A 71 -1.15 -1.69 -14.12
CA TRP A 71 0.15 -2.37 -14.14
C TRP A 71 0.79 -2.48 -12.75
N HIS A 72 0.47 -1.55 -11.83
CA HIS A 72 0.92 -1.60 -10.44
C HIS A 72 0.48 -2.87 -9.71
N ALA A 73 -0.63 -3.47 -10.13
CA ALA A 73 -1.21 -4.65 -9.53
C ALA A 73 -0.49 -5.96 -9.88
N TRP A 74 0.32 -5.97 -10.92
CA TRP A 74 0.89 -7.19 -11.48
C TRP A 74 2.36 -7.37 -11.09
N ILE A 75 2.72 -8.56 -10.58
CA ILE A 75 4.07 -8.88 -10.09
C ILE A 75 5.15 -8.63 -11.13
N GLY A 76 4.87 -8.91 -12.41
CA GLY A 76 5.83 -8.68 -13.50
C GLY A 76 6.11 -7.22 -13.84
N TYR A 77 5.23 -6.29 -13.43
CA TYR A 77 5.28 -4.89 -13.86
C TYR A 77 5.35 -3.89 -12.71
N GLY A 78 4.80 -4.22 -11.55
CA GLY A 78 4.73 -3.33 -10.41
C GLY A 78 5.00 -4.03 -9.10
N ASN A 79 4.98 -3.26 -8.01
CA ASN A 79 5.35 -3.73 -6.67
C ASN A 79 4.17 -3.71 -5.69
N GLY A 80 2.93 -3.74 -6.20
CA GLY A 80 1.73 -3.72 -5.37
C GLY A 80 1.56 -2.44 -4.55
N ALA A 81 0.76 -2.52 -3.51
CA ALA A 81 0.46 -1.37 -2.66
C ALA A 81 1.68 -0.92 -1.84
N ILE A 82 2.40 -1.86 -1.23
CA ILE A 82 3.58 -1.52 -0.42
C ILE A 82 4.69 -0.88 -1.24
N GLY A 83 4.99 -1.36 -2.45
CA GLY A 83 6.04 -0.80 -3.30
C GLY A 83 5.67 0.56 -3.86
N ASN A 84 4.40 0.80 -4.18
CA ASN A 84 3.92 2.08 -4.68
C ASN A 84 3.69 3.09 -3.55
N MET A 85 2.80 2.77 -2.60
CA MET A 85 2.40 3.71 -1.56
C MET A 85 3.34 3.73 -0.37
N GLY A 86 4.09 2.65 -0.14
CA GLY A 86 5.08 2.60 0.94
C GLY A 86 6.15 3.67 0.81
N THR A 87 6.59 3.99 -0.41
CA THR A 87 7.56 5.08 -0.66
C THR A 87 7.05 6.44 -0.18
N HIS A 88 5.74 6.68 -0.21
CA HIS A 88 5.14 7.93 0.25
C HIS A 88 4.83 7.93 1.75
N ILE A 89 4.38 6.80 2.27
CA ILE A 89 3.87 6.70 3.64
C ILE A 89 4.98 6.37 4.63
N LEU A 90 5.93 5.50 4.25
CA LEU A 90 7.01 5.06 5.15
C LEU A 90 8.23 5.98 5.12
N ASP A 91 8.45 6.81 4.09
CA ASP A 91 9.56 7.74 4.02
C ASP A 91 9.69 8.62 5.28
N PRO A 92 8.64 9.32 5.75
CA PRO A 92 8.72 10.10 6.99
C PRO A 92 9.01 9.25 8.23
N VAL A 93 8.52 8.01 8.26
CA VAL A 93 8.77 7.06 9.35
C VAL A 93 10.24 6.66 9.39
N PHE A 94 10.79 6.27 8.24
CA PHE A 94 12.20 5.90 8.09
C PHE A 94 13.13 7.05 8.45
N TRP A 95 12.82 8.26 8.00
CA TRP A 95 13.61 9.46 8.29
C TRP A 95 13.55 9.82 9.79
N ALA A 96 12.36 9.96 10.34
CA ALA A 96 12.18 10.39 11.73
C ALA A 96 12.77 9.40 12.75
N LEU A 97 12.62 8.10 12.47
CA LEU A 97 13.01 7.02 13.36
C LEU A 97 14.33 6.34 12.97
N ARG A 98 15.05 6.91 11.99
CA ARG A 98 16.38 6.43 11.56
C ARG A 98 16.41 4.94 11.18
N LEU A 99 15.33 4.44 10.57
CA LEU A 99 15.20 3.02 10.22
C LEU A 99 16.15 2.59 9.10
N GLY A 100 16.63 3.53 8.28
CA GLY A 100 17.65 3.26 7.26
C GLY A 100 19.06 2.99 7.81
N GLU A 101 19.29 3.17 9.12
CA GLU A 101 20.59 2.93 9.75
C GLU A 101 20.72 1.49 10.30
N VAL A 102 19.65 0.72 10.31
CA VAL A 102 19.60 -0.65 10.84
C VAL A 102 18.75 -1.52 9.93
N HIS A 103 18.95 -2.83 10.01
CA HIS A 103 18.06 -3.80 9.35
C HIS A 103 17.02 -4.31 10.35
N PRO A 104 15.80 -4.64 9.90
CA PRO A 104 14.83 -5.31 10.76
C PRO A 104 15.37 -6.69 11.16
N THR A 105 15.10 -7.09 12.39
CA THR A 105 15.46 -8.42 12.92
C THR A 105 14.48 -9.50 12.45
N SER A 106 13.26 -9.11 12.11
CA SER A 106 12.25 -9.99 11.53
C SER A 106 11.27 -9.22 10.66
N VAL A 107 10.71 -9.90 9.69
CA VAL A 107 9.59 -9.46 8.87
C VAL A 107 8.56 -10.58 8.85
N GLU A 108 7.33 -10.29 9.19
CA GLU A 108 6.21 -11.21 9.15
C GLU A 108 5.11 -10.63 8.26
N ALA A 109 4.53 -11.49 7.41
CA ALA A 109 3.38 -11.15 6.60
C ALA A 109 2.17 -11.98 7.07
N THR A 110 1.13 -11.29 7.48
CA THR A 110 -0.12 -11.89 7.97
C THR A 110 -1.31 -11.45 7.13
N ASP A 111 -2.43 -12.13 7.27
CA ASP A 111 -3.69 -11.79 6.61
C ASP A 111 -3.57 -11.62 5.09
N LEU A 112 -2.76 -12.45 4.44
CA LEU A 112 -2.54 -12.41 3.00
C LEU A 112 -3.78 -12.91 2.24
N LYS A 113 -4.33 -12.07 1.36
CA LYS A 113 -5.43 -12.42 0.46
C LYS A 113 -4.98 -12.24 -0.99
N TRP A 114 -4.89 -13.34 -1.69
CA TRP A 114 -4.54 -13.39 -3.11
C TRP A 114 -5.79 -13.24 -3.99
N GLY A 115 -5.63 -12.64 -5.15
CA GLY A 115 -6.67 -12.48 -6.16
C GLY A 115 -6.33 -13.21 -7.45
N ALA A 116 -6.26 -12.47 -8.56
CA ALA A 116 -5.89 -13.00 -9.86
C ALA A 116 -4.48 -13.57 -9.87
N GLU A 117 -4.27 -14.62 -10.67
CA GLU A 117 -2.95 -15.21 -10.88
C GLU A 117 -1.95 -14.17 -11.40
N GLY A 118 -0.78 -14.08 -10.76
CA GLY A 118 0.26 -13.10 -11.07
C GLY A 118 -0.03 -11.68 -10.58
N SER A 119 -1.11 -11.47 -9.84
CA SER A 119 -1.38 -10.22 -9.12
C SER A 119 -0.75 -10.22 -7.74
N TRP A 120 -0.47 -9.03 -7.22
CA TRP A 120 -0.19 -8.83 -5.80
C TRP A 120 -1.43 -9.10 -4.94
N THR A 121 -1.20 -9.28 -3.65
CA THR A 121 -2.29 -9.45 -2.66
C THR A 121 -3.21 -8.23 -2.65
N TRP A 122 -4.52 -8.49 -2.60
CA TRP A 122 -5.50 -7.42 -2.46
C TRP A 122 -5.75 -7.01 -1.00
N ARG A 123 -5.21 -7.76 -0.05
CA ARG A 123 -5.10 -7.41 1.36
C ARG A 123 -3.86 -8.07 1.96
N ASN A 124 -3.15 -7.31 2.77
CA ASN A 124 -2.07 -7.84 3.59
C ASN A 124 -1.84 -6.98 4.84
N THR A 125 -1.20 -7.59 5.81
CA THR A 125 -0.66 -6.91 6.99
C THR A 125 0.78 -7.36 7.15
N LEU A 126 1.69 -6.40 7.30
CA LEU A 126 3.12 -6.68 7.47
C LEU A 126 3.60 -6.12 8.80
N HIS A 127 4.51 -6.84 9.44
CA HIS A 127 5.11 -6.46 10.72
C HIS A 127 6.63 -6.56 10.60
N TRP A 128 7.33 -5.46 10.88
CA TRP A 128 8.79 -5.40 10.97
C TRP A 128 9.20 -5.13 12.40
N GLN A 129 10.15 -5.91 12.92
CA GLN A 129 10.81 -5.67 14.20
C GLN A 129 12.13 -4.98 13.94
N PHE A 130 12.31 -3.77 14.47
CA PHE A 130 13.55 -3.04 14.37
C PHE A 130 14.29 -3.01 15.72
N PRO A 131 15.62 -3.21 15.74
CA PRO A 131 16.39 -3.15 16.97
C PRO A 131 16.52 -1.72 17.50
N ALA A 132 17.06 -1.58 18.72
CA ALA A 132 17.47 -0.29 19.24
C ALA A 132 18.53 0.37 18.34
N ARG A 133 18.51 1.71 18.26
CA ARG A 133 19.42 2.49 17.40
C ARG A 133 19.59 3.92 17.91
N LYS A 134 20.82 4.40 17.97
CA LYS A 134 21.17 5.82 18.31
C LYS A 134 20.30 6.47 19.39
N GLY A 135 20.12 5.79 20.54
CA GLY A 135 19.32 6.29 21.65
C GLY A 135 17.80 6.16 21.48
N MET A 136 17.34 5.45 20.45
CA MET A 136 15.95 5.09 20.24
C MET A 136 15.71 3.63 20.62
N ASP A 137 14.59 3.35 21.28
CA ASP A 137 14.16 2.00 21.67
C ASP A 137 13.89 1.11 20.43
N PRO A 138 13.90 -0.22 20.60
CA PRO A 138 13.35 -1.13 19.59
C PRO A 138 11.92 -0.74 19.26
N LEU A 139 11.50 -0.96 18.00
CA LEU A 139 10.13 -0.68 17.59
C LEU A 139 9.56 -1.74 16.66
N THR A 140 8.25 -1.83 16.65
CA THR A 140 7.47 -2.56 15.65
C THR A 140 6.84 -1.58 14.67
N LEU A 141 7.08 -1.80 13.37
CA LEU A 141 6.40 -1.11 12.30
C LEU A 141 5.34 -2.03 11.69
N HIS A 142 4.11 -1.56 11.65
CA HIS A 142 2.97 -2.27 11.07
C HIS A 142 2.54 -1.56 9.78
N TRP A 143 2.25 -2.35 8.76
CA TRP A 143 1.66 -1.89 7.52
C TRP A 143 0.34 -2.62 7.27
N TYR A 144 -0.67 -1.87 6.89
CA TYR A 144 -1.98 -2.39 6.52
C TYR A 144 -2.36 -1.88 5.15
N ASP A 145 -2.79 -2.77 4.27
CA ASP A 145 -3.38 -2.36 3.00
C ASP A 145 -4.53 -3.29 2.57
N GLY A 146 -5.26 -2.82 1.55
CA GLY A 146 -6.34 -3.57 0.95
C GLY A 146 -7.70 -3.34 1.58
N VAL A 147 -8.62 -4.24 1.29
CA VAL A 147 -10.03 -4.13 1.66
C VAL A 147 -10.44 -5.13 2.72
N LYS A 148 -11.47 -4.81 3.49
CA LYS A 148 -12.13 -5.73 4.42
C LYS A 148 -12.80 -6.90 3.67
N ASP A 149 -13.01 -8.01 4.39
CA ASP A 149 -13.76 -9.15 3.83
C ASP A 149 -15.19 -8.73 3.44
N GLY A 150 -15.70 -9.36 2.39
CA GLY A 150 -17.06 -9.10 1.88
C GLY A 150 -17.22 -7.81 1.09
N ILE A 151 -16.18 -6.99 0.94
CA ILE A 151 -16.24 -5.79 0.10
C ILE A 151 -16.00 -6.19 -1.36
N PRO A 152 -16.98 -6.00 -2.26
CA PRO A 152 -16.77 -6.28 -3.67
C PRO A 152 -15.82 -5.25 -4.28
N TYR A 153 -14.91 -5.75 -5.13
CA TYR A 153 -14.12 -4.87 -5.98
C TYR A 153 -15.04 -4.18 -7.00
N LYS A 154 -15.26 -2.89 -6.82
CA LYS A 154 -16.00 -2.06 -7.78
C LYS A 154 -15.31 -0.71 -7.92
N LYS A 155 -15.21 -0.23 -9.15
CA LYS A 155 -14.68 1.09 -9.51
C LYS A 155 -15.46 2.27 -8.88
N THR A 156 -16.61 2.03 -8.28
CA THR A 156 -17.37 3.06 -7.53
C THR A 156 -16.56 3.68 -6.37
N HIS A 157 -15.35 3.16 -6.14
CA HIS A 157 -14.40 3.65 -5.14
C HIS A 157 -13.21 4.40 -5.77
N VAL A 158 -13.24 4.63 -7.10
CA VAL A 158 -12.17 5.29 -7.85
C VAL A 158 -12.41 6.80 -7.87
N ASN A 159 -11.41 7.56 -7.48
CA ASN A 159 -11.35 8.98 -7.83
C ASN A 159 -10.50 9.16 -9.11
N LYS A 160 -10.40 10.41 -9.61
CA LYS A 160 -9.65 10.75 -10.84
C LYS A 160 -8.15 10.40 -10.78
N ILE A 161 -7.61 10.06 -9.61
CA ILE A 161 -6.17 9.85 -9.36
C ILE A 161 -5.84 8.36 -9.20
N GLY A 162 -6.84 7.49 -9.08
CA GLY A 162 -6.65 6.05 -8.88
C GLY A 162 -7.72 5.43 -7.99
N VAL A 163 -7.52 4.18 -7.60
CA VAL A 163 -8.44 3.49 -6.71
C VAL A 163 -8.16 3.94 -5.27
N CYS A 164 -9.02 4.81 -4.75
CA CYS A 164 -9.05 5.13 -3.32
C CYS A 164 -10.23 4.40 -2.69
N LEU A 165 -9.96 3.63 -1.67
CA LEU A 165 -11.00 2.90 -0.94
C LEU A 165 -11.77 3.86 -0.03
N LYS A 166 -13.09 3.73 0.02
CA LYS A 166 -13.86 4.38 1.09
C LYS A 166 -13.34 3.91 2.44
N ARG A 167 -13.35 4.79 3.43
CA ARG A 167 -12.82 4.51 4.76
C ARG A 167 -13.35 3.21 5.36
N ASP A 168 -14.65 3.00 5.28
CA ASP A 168 -15.32 1.80 5.80
C ASP A 168 -14.90 0.49 5.12
N TYR A 169 -14.28 0.59 3.94
CA TYR A 169 -13.83 -0.56 3.16
C TYR A 169 -12.36 -0.90 3.37
N GLN A 170 -11.59 -0.01 3.97
CA GLN A 170 -10.16 -0.17 4.14
C GLN A 170 -9.84 -1.20 5.23
N ASN A 171 -8.79 -1.98 4.99
CA ASN A 171 -8.13 -2.77 6.02
C ASN A 171 -7.30 -1.84 6.91
N LEU A 172 -7.86 -1.43 8.03
CA LEU A 172 -7.25 -0.48 8.95
C LEU A 172 -6.64 -1.16 10.16
N PRO A 173 -5.57 -0.57 10.75
CA PRO A 173 -5.11 -0.96 12.06
C PRO A 173 -6.25 -0.86 13.08
N PRO A 174 -6.47 -1.88 13.95
CA PRO A 174 -7.54 -1.84 14.96
C PRO A 174 -7.47 -0.63 15.88
N ILE A 175 -6.27 -0.18 16.22
CA ILE A 175 -6.06 1.03 17.04
C ILE A 175 -6.61 2.29 16.34
N ILE A 176 -6.50 2.38 15.02
CA ILE A 176 -7.02 3.52 14.26
C ILE A 176 -8.54 3.50 14.26
N GLU A 177 -9.16 2.32 14.07
CA GLU A 177 -10.61 2.18 14.13
C GLU A 177 -11.18 2.56 15.52
N GLU A 178 -10.47 2.18 16.58
CA GLU A 178 -10.84 2.54 17.95
C GLU A 178 -10.74 4.06 18.19
N LEU A 179 -9.65 4.68 17.79
CA LEU A 179 -9.43 6.11 17.92
C LEU A 179 -10.46 6.92 17.12
N GLU A 180 -10.81 6.49 15.92
CA GLU A 180 -11.84 7.14 15.09
C GLU A 180 -13.23 7.04 15.72
N LYS A 181 -13.59 5.90 16.28
CA LYS A 181 -14.85 5.75 17.04
C LYS A 181 -14.91 6.70 18.23
N LYS A 182 -13.79 6.87 18.93
CA LYS A 182 -13.71 7.72 20.12
C LYS A 182 -13.73 9.22 19.80
N HIS A 183 -13.10 9.63 18.71
CA HIS A 183 -12.89 11.05 18.39
C HIS A 183 -13.72 11.55 17.20
N GLY A 184 -14.45 10.68 16.51
CA GLY A 184 -15.33 11.05 15.40
C GLY A 184 -14.65 11.65 14.19
N GLN A 185 -13.36 11.30 13.93
CA GLN A 185 -12.54 11.85 12.87
C GLN A 185 -11.93 10.75 12.01
N ASN A 186 -11.70 11.05 10.72
CA ASN A 186 -10.90 10.22 9.84
C ASN A 186 -9.41 10.47 10.13
N LEU A 187 -8.82 9.66 10.99
CA LEU A 187 -7.41 9.77 11.35
C LEU A 187 -6.53 9.20 10.22
N GLY A 188 -5.49 9.93 9.85
CA GLY A 188 -4.48 9.47 8.91
C GLY A 188 -4.84 9.56 7.43
N CYS A 189 -5.78 10.40 7.04
CA CYS A 189 -5.92 10.82 5.64
C CYS A 189 -4.84 11.86 5.32
N LEU A 190 -3.97 11.53 4.36
CA LEU A 190 -3.07 12.45 3.68
C LEU A 190 -3.67 12.90 2.36
#